data_b5ba496961377d3b57892d4175877e33
#
_entry.id   b5ba496961377d3b57892d4175877e33
#
_cell.length_a   1.000
_cell.length_b   1.000
_cell.length_c   1.000
_cell.angle_alpha   90.00
_cell.angle_beta   90.00
_cell.angle_gamma   90.00
#
_symmetry.space_group_name_H-M   'P 1'
#
loop_
_entity.id
_entity.type
_entity.pdbx_description
1 polymer ?
#
loop_
_entity_poly.entity_id
_entity_poly.type
_entity_poly.pdbx_seq_one_letter_code
_entity_poly.pdbx_strand_id
1 'polypeptide(L)'
;MIRKLRIAAILTPLVASLFCQATASAAVPGAIFTTAVDGSIVNANVQYASKCDVYLDGGPGQHAPAGAAGLPAGDYYFQVTDPNGQTLLSTDPVTNRRVHVSEKGVIDAYSGYGGAPHPTGFDQDHYELGAITVRLSNATCPADFLNSSNGGGVYKVWVTPAADFVGDPANVDNACGSGCFHGFVSSKSKTDNFKVMPTTATFCLTIVKQLVDDSGAITPGLKWPMQVMDNQGVTNNLFTNDTDGTVKVCALVAGTYTVSEVPVPGSGVVGLKVNGVVLPPQSLYSFLWTTKSPNPFVIVFQNGDVVIPF
;
A
#
# COMPACT_ATOMS: atom_id res chain seq x y z
N MET A 1 79.49 -38.05 51.60
CA MET A 1 79.01 -36.98 50.73
C MET A 1 77.66 -37.36 50.13
N ILE A 2 76.58 -36.85 50.65
CA ILE A 2 75.21 -37.22 50.23
C ILE A 2 74.66 -36.04 49.47
N ARG A 3 74.43 -36.16 48.14
CA ARG A 3 73.80 -35.16 47.29
C ARG A 3 72.29 -35.25 47.45
N LYS A 4 71.66 -34.18 47.95
CA LYS A 4 70.19 -33.99 48.02
C LYS A 4 69.68 -33.62 46.63
N LEU A 5 68.80 -34.39 46.06
CA LEU A 5 68.08 -34.12 44.84
C LEU A 5 66.84 -33.29 45.17
N ARG A 6 66.73 -32.08 44.62
CA ARG A 6 65.53 -31.25 44.76
C ARG A 6 64.64 -31.48 43.54
N ILE A 7 63.47 -32.03 43.77
CA ILE A 7 62.41 -32.17 42.80
C ILE A 7 61.59 -30.89 42.80
N ALA A 8 61.62 -30.12 41.72
CA ALA A 8 60.77 -28.95 41.51
C ALA A 8 59.45 -29.42 40.85
N ALA A 9 58.34 -29.27 41.58
CA ALA A 9 57.01 -29.49 41.02
C ALA A 9 56.57 -28.29 40.19
N ILE A 10 56.39 -28.52 38.88
CA ILE A 10 55.80 -27.52 37.94
C ILE A 10 54.29 -27.66 38.02
N LEU A 11 53.64 -26.65 38.60
CA LEU A 11 52.20 -26.49 38.60
C LEU A 11 51.78 -25.82 37.26
N THR A 12 51.21 -26.60 36.34
CA THR A 12 50.63 -26.06 35.10
C THR A 12 49.16 -25.60 35.38
N PRO A 13 48.81 -24.33 35.15
CA PRO A 13 47.41 -23.92 35.27
C PRO A 13 46.58 -24.46 34.09
N LEU A 14 45.54 -25.22 34.39
CA LEU A 14 44.54 -25.68 33.46
C LEU A 14 43.60 -24.50 33.15
N VAL A 15 43.80 -23.81 32.02
CA VAL A 15 42.90 -22.81 31.52
C VAL A 15 41.68 -23.52 30.91
N ALA A 16 40.58 -23.55 31.66
CA ALA A 16 39.28 -24.00 31.14
C ALA A 16 38.73 -22.94 30.17
N SER A 17 38.91 -23.14 28.89
CA SER A 17 38.28 -22.33 27.85
C SER A 17 36.76 -22.63 27.83
N LEU A 18 35.97 -21.70 28.36
CA LEU A 18 34.52 -21.74 28.20
C LEU A 18 34.21 -21.42 26.75
N PHE A 19 33.99 -22.41 25.90
CA PHE A 19 33.42 -22.21 24.58
C PHE A 19 31.97 -21.82 24.75
N CYS A 20 31.65 -20.52 24.63
CA CYS A 20 30.30 -20.03 24.40
C CYS A 20 29.89 -20.55 23.02
N GLN A 21 29.20 -21.67 22.96
CA GLN A 21 28.59 -22.11 21.70
C GLN A 21 27.43 -21.17 21.42
N ALA A 22 27.64 -20.25 20.50
CA ALA A 22 26.53 -19.52 19.88
C ALA A 22 25.67 -20.56 19.15
N THR A 23 24.53 -20.91 19.70
CA THR A 23 23.53 -21.71 18.99
C THR A 23 23.07 -20.89 17.79
N ALA A 24 23.48 -21.31 16.59
CA ALA A 24 22.92 -20.76 15.38
C ALA A 24 21.41 -21.03 15.43
N SER A 25 20.60 -19.96 15.50
CA SER A 25 19.15 -20.09 15.41
C SER A 25 18.82 -20.68 14.05
N ALA A 26 18.24 -21.88 14.05
CA ALA A 26 17.79 -22.50 12.81
C ALA A 26 16.72 -21.61 12.16
N ALA A 27 16.81 -21.43 10.85
CA ALA A 27 15.76 -20.72 10.10
C ALA A 27 14.42 -21.46 10.28
N VAL A 28 13.33 -20.71 10.38
CA VAL A 28 11.97 -21.28 10.48
C VAL A 28 11.74 -22.21 9.27
N PRO A 29 11.40 -23.50 9.44
CA PRO A 29 11.09 -24.38 8.31
C PRO A 29 9.77 -23.98 7.63
N GLY A 30 9.41 -24.67 6.54
CA GLY A 30 8.24 -24.35 5.75
C GLY A 30 8.41 -23.10 4.87
N ALA A 31 7.33 -22.68 4.25
CA ALA A 31 7.28 -21.53 3.37
C ALA A 31 6.01 -20.69 3.63
N ILE A 32 6.03 -19.45 3.18
CA ILE A 32 4.84 -18.59 3.06
C ILE A 32 4.73 -18.14 1.62
N PHE A 33 3.52 -17.82 1.20
CA PHE A 33 3.19 -17.36 -0.15
C PHE A 33 2.20 -16.23 -0.08
N THR A 34 2.25 -15.35 -1.06
CA THR A 34 1.14 -14.46 -1.36
C THR A 34 0.30 -15.07 -2.47
N THR A 35 -1.00 -15.18 -2.24
CA THR A 35 -1.94 -15.94 -3.07
C THR A 35 -3.19 -15.12 -3.36
N ALA A 36 -4.03 -15.61 -4.28
CA ALA A 36 -5.41 -15.20 -4.37
C ALA A 36 -6.25 -15.83 -3.21
N VAL A 37 -7.53 -15.48 -3.14
CA VAL A 37 -8.44 -15.94 -2.06
C VAL A 37 -8.57 -17.47 -1.97
N ASP A 38 -8.36 -18.16 -3.09
CA ASP A 38 -8.47 -19.62 -3.23
C ASP A 38 -7.13 -20.36 -3.05
N GLY A 39 -6.07 -19.68 -2.59
CA GLY A 39 -4.75 -20.27 -2.41
C GLY A 39 -3.91 -20.35 -3.69
N SER A 40 -4.45 -19.98 -4.85
CA SER A 40 -3.68 -19.97 -6.09
C SER A 40 -2.53 -18.95 -6.00
N ILE A 41 -1.29 -19.42 -6.22
CA ILE A 41 -0.11 -18.57 -6.11
C ILE A 41 -0.03 -17.63 -7.30
N VAL A 42 0.11 -16.36 -7.01
CA VAL A 42 0.36 -15.32 -8.02
C VAL A 42 1.86 -15.21 -8.23
N ASN A 43 2.29 -15.34 -9.48
CA ASN A 43 3.69 -15.17 -9.84
C ASN A 43 4.17 -13.77 -9.46
N ALA A 44 5.35 -13.64 -8.84
CA ALA A 44 5.95 -12.36 -8.42
C ALA A 44 6.11 -11.33 -9.56
N ASN A 45 6.04 -11.74 -10.82
CA ASN A 45 6.03 -10.84 -11.98
C ASN A 45 4.64 -10.38 -12.39
N VAL A 46 3.57 -10.94 -11.81
CA VAL A 46 2.18 -10.53 -12.00
C VAL A 46 1.79 -9.60 -10.86
N GLN A 47 1.04 -8.54 -11.15
CA GLN A 47 0.54 -7.63 -10.15
C GLN A 47 -0.89 -8.00 -9.77
N TYR A 48 -1.17 -8.03 -8.47
CA TYR A 48 -2.55 -8.05 -7.99
C TYR A 48 -3.27 -6.76 -8.40
N ALA A 49 -4.53 -6.85 -8.77
CA ALA A 49 -5.30 -5.67 -9.17
C ALA A 49 -5.52 -4.70 -8.00
N SER A 50 -5.65 -5.22 -6.79
CA SER A 50 -5.88 -4.45 -5.58
C SER A 50 -5.16 -5.07 -4.37
N LYS A 51 -4.88 -4.29 -3.36
CA LYS A 51 -4.44 -4.77 -2.04
C LYS A 51 -5.47 -5.70 -1.39
N CYS A 52 -6.75 -5.57 -1.77
CA CYS A 52 -7.84 -6.40 -1.27
C CYS A 52 -7.82 -7.82 -1.84
N ASP A 53 -7.01 -8.09 -2.86
CA ASP A 53 -6.92 -9.39 -3.53
C ASP A 53 -5.70 -10.20 -3.06
N VAL A 54 -4.90 -9.64 -2.15
CA VAL A 54 -3.67 -10.29 -1.67
C VAL A 54 -3.94 -11.04 -0.38
N TYR A 55 -3.76 -12.36 -0.43
CA TYR A 55 -3.90 -13.25 0.70
C TYR A 55 -2.56 -13.86 1.08
N LEU A 56 -2.38 -14.14 2.36
CA LEU A 56 -1.29 -14.89 2.94
C LEU A 56 -1.70 -16.36 3.02
N ASP A 57 -0.80 -17.22 2.62
CA ASP A 57 -0.84 -18.65 2.81
C ASP A 57 0.49 -19.12 3.41
N GLY A 58 0.51 -20.29 4.03
CA GLY A 58 1.72 -20.84 4.61
C GLY A 58 1.61 -22.33 4.90
N GLY A 59 2.68 -23.02 4.54
CA GLY A 59 2.72 -24.48 4.67
C GLY A 59 3.91 -25.10 3.96
N PRO A 60 3.79 -26.37 3.52
CA PRO A 60 4.64 -26.94 2.50
C PRO A 60 4.51 -26.14 1.21
N GLY A 61 5.59 -26.02 0.41
CA GLY A 61 5.51 -25.32 -0.88
C GLY A 61 4.48 -25.96 -1.81
N GLN A 62 3.89 -25.16 -2.69
CA GLN A 62 3.05 -25.68 -3.78
C GLN A 62 3.81 -26.75 -4.56
N HIS A 63 3.18 -27.89 -4.83
CA HIS A 63 3.80 -29.08 -5.44
C HIS A 63 4.99 -29.65 -4.66
N ALA A 64 5.12 -29.34 -3.37
CA ALA A 64 6.16 -29.94 -2.54
C ALA A 64 5.98 -31.46 -2.44
N PRO A 65 7.09 -32.23 -2.35
CA PRO A 65 6.98 -33.67 -2.17
C PRO A 65 6.24 -34.04 -0.88
N ALA A 66 5.57 -35.17 -0.88
CA ALA A 66 4.93 -35.71 0.32
C ALA A 66 5.91 -35.72 1.50
N GLY A 67 5.53 -35.13 2.64
CA GLY A 67 6.37 -35.00 3.83
C GLY A 67 7.32 -33.80 3.81
N ALA A 68 7.19 -32.88 2.87
CA ALA A 68 7.89 -31.58 2.95
C ALA A 68 7.49 -30.83 4.23
N ALA A 69 8.48 -30.15 4.82
CA ALA A 69 8.23 -29.42 6.08
C ALA A 69 7.26 -28.27 5.87
N GLY A 70 6.22 -28.23 6.68
CA GLY A 70 5.36 -27.05 6.87
C GLY A 70 5.96 -26.07 7.89
N LEU A 71 5.18 -25.06 8.25
CA LEU A 71 5.52 -24.15 9.33
C LEU A 71 5.41 -24.88 10.70
N PRO A 72 6.22 -24.58 11.70
CA PRO A 72 6.00 -25.07 13.07
C PRO A 72 4.62 -24.68 13.59
N ALA A 73 3.96 -25.59 14.32
CA ALA A 73 2.66 -25.33 14.91
C ALA A 73 2.71 -24.20 15.93
N GLY A 74 1.67 -23.37 16.00
CA GLY A 74 1.53 -22.28 16.93
C GLY A 74 1.01 -20.99 16.31
N ASP A 75 1.05 -19.92 17.09
CA ASP A 75 0.60 -18.61 16.65
C ASP A 75 1.72 -17.82 15.96
N TYR A 76 1.34 -17.08 14.95
CA TYR A 76 2.23 -16.23 14.17
C TYR A 76 1.65 -14.85 14.01
N TYR A 77 2.51 -13.85 13.97
CA TYR A 77 2.17 -12.50 13.52
C TYR A 77 2.62 -12.29 12.08
N PHE A 78 1.91 -11.41 11.36
CA PHE A 78 2.32 -10.96 10.04
C PHE A 78 2.34 -9.43 9.94
N GLN A 79 3.07 -8.92 8.97
CA GLN A 79 3.08 -7.49 8.62
C GLN A 79 3.41 -7.30 7.14
N VAL A 80 3.04 -6.12 6.63
CA VAL A 80 3.42 -5.66 5.30
C VAL A 80 4.36 -4.46 5.44
N THR A 81 5.46 -4.49 4.70
CA THR A 81 6.45 -3.41 4.63
C THR A 81 6.75 -3.04 3.18
N ASP A 82 7.53 -1.99 2.99
CA ASP A 82 8.23 -1.76 1.73
C ASP A 82 9.22 -2.92 1.42
N PRO A 83 9.76 -3.03 0.20
CA PRO A 83 10.61 -4.16 -0.18
C PRO A 83 11.86 -4.35 0.67
N ASN A 84 12.43 -3.26 1.23
CA ASN A 84 13.64 -3.30 2.06
C ASN A 84 13.33 -3.57 3.55
N GLY A 85 12.05 -3.55 3.95
CA GLY A 85 11.61 -3.80 5.31
C GLY A 85 11.68 -2.57 6.24
N GLN A 86 12.16 -1.42 5.77
CA GLN A 86 12.41 -0.25 6.61
C GLN A 86 11.15 0.56 6.93
N THR A 87 10.17 0.53 6.05
CA THR A 87 8.91 1.25 6.22
C THR A 87 7.79 0.28 6.49
N LEU A 88 7.19 0.35 7.67
CA LEU A 88 5.97 -0.38 7.99
C LEU A 88 4.81 0.21 7.18
N LEU A 89 4.07 -0.64 6.51
CA LEU A 89 2.89 -0.25 5.73
C LEU A 89 1.58 -0.71 6.39
N SER A 90 1.61 -1.76 7.20
CA SER A 90 0.46 -2.16 8.04
C SER A 90 0.11 -1.06 9.04
N THR A 91 -1.19 -0.80 9.26
CA THR A 91 -1.69 0.31 10.10
C THR A 91 -2.49 -0.15 11.32
N ASP A 92 -2.80 -1.41 11.42
CA ASP A 92 -3.50 -2.03 12.54
C ASP A 92 -2.52 -2.63 13.56
N PRO A 93 -2.92 -2.86 14.82
CA PRO A 93 -2.08 -3.49 15.84
C PRO A 93 -1.60 -4.89 15.41
N VAL A 94 -0.42 -5.30 15.89
CA VAL A 94 0.14 -6.62 15.59
C VAL A 94 -0.78 -7.75 16.08
N THR A 95 -1.50 -7.54 17.20
CA THR A 95 -2.52 -8.49 17.69
C THR A 95 -3.63 -8.76 16.68
N ASN A 96 -3.94 -7.80 15.81
CA ASN A 96 -4.94 -7.99 14.76
C ASN A 96 -4.39 -8.80 13.58
N ARG A 97 -3.07 -8.78 13.38
CA ARG A 97 -2.33 -9.47 12.31
C ARG A 97 -1.81 -10.81 12.81
N ARG A 98 -2.70 -11.67 13.30
CA ARG A 98 -2.37 -12.96 13.92
C ARG A 98 -3.07 -14.10 13.23
N VAL A 99 -2.31 -15.17 12.98
CA VAL A 99 -2.79 -16.43 12.40
C VAL A 99 -2.33 -17.58 13.28
N HIS A 100 -3.04 -18.72 13.19
CA HIS A 100 -2.64 -19.98 13.81
C HIS A 100 -2.16 -20.94 12.73
N VAL A 101 -1.11 -21.70 13.06
CA VAL A 101 -0.56 -22.80 12.24
C VAL A 101 -0.82 -24.09 12.98
N SER A 102 -1.46 -25.04 12.29
CA SER A 102 -1.79 -26.36 12.83
C SER A 102 -0.58 -27.27 12.98
N GLU A 103 -0.73 -28.39 13.68
CA GLU A 103 0.27 -29.50 13.74
C GLU A 103 0.59 -30.09 12.36
N LYS A 104 -0.24 -29.84 11.36
CA LYS A 104 -0.01 -30.24 9.98
C LYS A 104 0.90 -29.27 9.21
N GLY A 105 1.26 -28.13 9.86
CA GLY A 105 2.19 -27.16 9.31
C GLY A 105 1.60 -26.16 8.34
N VAL A 106 0.27 -26.01 8.31
CA VAL A 106 -0.46 -25.04 7.45
C VAL A 106 -1.19 -24.00 8.29
N ILE A 107 -1.39 -22.81 7.74
CA ILE A 107 -2.25 -21.79 8.36
C ILE A 107 -3.68 -22.33 8.32
N ASP A 108 -4.30 -22.52 9.49
CA ASP A 108 -5.65 -23.10 9.62
C ASP A 108 -6.66 -22.18 10.31
N ALA A 109 -6.21 -21.07 10.90
CA ALA A 109 -7.12 -20.10 11.48
C ALA A 109 -6.56 -18.66 11.44
N TYR A 110 -7.46 -17.69 11.27
CA TYR A 110 -7.21 -16.31 11.65
C TYR A 110 -7.56 -16.15 13.12
N SER A 111 -6.61 -15.70 13.93
CA SER A 111 -6.74 -15.57 15.38
C SER A 111 -6.53 -14.13 15.89
N GLY A 112 -6.57 -13.14 14.97
CA GLY A 112 -6.36 -11.74 15.28
C GLY A 112 -7.51 -11.11 16.04
N TYR A 113 -7.20 -10.07 16.81
CA TYR A 113 -8.15 -9.30 17.62
C TYR A 113 -7.68 -7.85 17.80
N GLY A 114 -8.58 -6.98 18.24
CA GLY A 114 -8.26 -5.58 18.51
C GLY A 114 -8.40 -4.64 17.31
N GLY A 115 -8.95 -5.11 16.20
CA GLY A 115 -9.18 -4.34 14.99
C GLY A 115 -10.27 -4.92 14.12
N ALA A 116 -10.44 -4.35 12.92
CA ALA A 116 -11.30 -4.94 11.90
C ALA A 116 -10.70 -6.27 11.44
N PRO A 117 -11.48 -7.36 11.34
CA PRO A 117 -10.93 -8.69 11.03
C PRO A 117 -10.33 -8.75 9.62
N HIS A 118 -9.31 -9.59 9.46
CA HIS A 118 -8.79 -9.95 8.16
C HIS A 118 -9.66 -11.06 7.55
N PRO A 119 -10.28 -10.83 6.39
CA PRO A 119 -11.08 -11.85 5.73
C PRO A 119 -10.25 -13.09 5.40
N THR A 120 -10.90 -14.25 5.44
CA THR A 120 -10.28 -15.53 5.11
C THR A 120 -10.82 -16.09 3.81
N GLY A 121 -10.02 -16.87 3.14
CA GLY A 121 -10.38 -17.72 2.03
C GLY A 121 -10.08 -19.18 2.34
N PHE A 122 -9.96 -19.99 1.34
CA PHE A 122 -9.56 -21.41 1.47
C PHE A 122 -8.32 -21.66 0.62
N ASP A 123 -7.47 -22.60 1.04
CA ASP A 123 -6.36 -23.06 0.21
C ASP A 123 -6.78 -24.34 -0.52
N GLN A 124 -6.92 -24.24 -1.85
CA GLN A 124 -7.35 -25.38 -2.67
C GLN A 124 -6.29 -26.49 -2.76
N ASP A 125 -5.01 -26.15 -2.58
CA ASP A 125 -3.90 -27.11 -2.68
C ASP A 125 -3.75 -27.94 -1.38
N HIS A 126 -4.13 -27.37 -0.23
CA HIS A 126 -3.96 -27.97 1.09
C HIS A 126 -5.27 -28.01 1.91
N TYR A 127 -6.44 -27.90 1.25
CA TYR A 127 -7.71 -27.87 1.96
C TYR A 127 -7.95 -29.14 2.81
N GLU A 128 -7.44 -30.30 2.38
CA GLU A 128 -7.53 -31.56 3.14
C GLU A 128 -6.76 -31.51 4.47
N LEU A 129 -5.81 -30.60 4.58
CA LEU A 129 -5.10 -30.33 5.82
C LEU A 129 -5.84 -29.32 6.72
N GLY A 130 -6.92 -28.72 6.21
CA GLY A 130 -7.68 -27.66 6.87
C GLY A 130 -7.08 -26.28 6.64
N ALA A 131 -6.25 -26.13 5.62
CA ALA A 131 -5.58 -24.87 5.31
C ALA A 131 -6.57 -23.78 4.86
N ILE A 132 -6.30 -22.55 5.27
CA ILE A 132 -7.00 -21.35 4.86
C ILE A 132 -6.01 -20.29 4.37
N THR A 133 -6.49 -19.39 3.55
CA THR A 133 -5.78 -18.14 3.25
C THR A 133 -6.31 -17.00 4.12
N VAL A 134 -5.45 -16.01 4.43
CA VAL A 134 -5.83 -14.85 5.24
C VAL A 134 -5.45 -13.59 4.48
N ARG A 135 -6.42 -12.71 4.21
CA ARG A 135 -6.17 -11.47 3.47
C ARG A 135 -5.18 -10.58 4.23
N LEU A 136 -4.15 -10.09 3.57
CA LEU A 136 -3.15 -9.19 4.18
C LEU A 136 -3.76 -7.86 4.61
N SER A 137 -4.82 -7.43 3.94
CA SER A 137 -5.62 -6.27 4.32
C SER A 137 -6.83 -6.70 5.15
N ASN A 138 -7.21 -5.90 6.14
CA ASN A 138 -8.40 -6.16 6.96
C ASN A 138 -9.71 -5.82 6.22
N ALA A 139 -10.84 -5.88 6.89
CA ALA A 139 -12.17 -5.66 6.29
C ALA A 139 -12.38 -4.22 5.77
N THR A 140 -11.52 -3.24 6.17
CA THR A 140 -11.62 -1.84 5.72
C THR A 140 -10.86 -1.55 4.42
N CYS A 141 -10.32 -2.59 3.76
CA CYS A 141 -9.60 -2.43 2.50
C CYS A 141 -10.31 -1.48 1.52
N PRO A 142 -9.55 -0.61 0.81
CA PRO A 142 -8.09 -0.56 0.66
C PRO A 142 -7.35 0.34 1.66
N ALA A 143 -8.00 0.84 2.70
CA ALA A 143 -7.46 1.89 3.58
C ALA A 143 -6.48 1.38 4.66
N ASP A 144 -6.39 0.08 4.89
CA ASP A 144 -5.80 -0.56 6.05
C ASP A 144 -4.29 -0.84 6.00
N PHE A 145 -3.65 -0.78 4.84
CA PHE A 145 -2.20 -0.62 4.77
C PHE A 145 -1.77 0.40 3.71
N LEU A 146 -0.66 1.06 3.97
CA LEU A 146 -0.17 2.17 3.16
C LEU A 146 0.34 1.68 1.79
N ASN A 147 0.45 2.59 0.84
CA ASN A 147 1.05 2.28 -0.45
C ASN A 147 2.57 2.23 -0.32
N SER A 148 3.19 1.24 -0.97
CA SER A 148 4.63 1.20 -1.11
C SER A 148 5.12 2.42 -1.91
N SER A 149 6.24 3.01 -1.48
CA SER A 149 6.93 4.06 -2.23
C SER A 149 7.70 3.52 -3.44
N ASN A 150 7.78 2.19 -3.60
CA ASN A 150 8.41 1.54 -4.73
C ASN A 150 7.59 1.77 -6.01
N GLY A 151 8.19 2.39 -7.03
CA GLY A 151 7.52 2.73 -8.29
C GLY A 151 6.97 1.52 -9.07
N GLY A 152 7.44 0.30 -8.76
CA GLY A 152 6.94 -0.96 -9.34
C GLY A 152 5.78 -1.59 -8.55
N GLY A 153 5.29 -0.92 -7.49
CA GLY A 153 4.22 -1.45 -6.64
C GLY A 153 4.64 -2.70 -5.86
N VAL A 154 5.92 -2.84 -5.52
CA VAL A 154 6.43 -4.00 -4.77
C VAL A 154 6.26 -3.79 -3.28
N TYR A 155 5.82 -4.84 -2.61
CA TYR A 155 5.63 -4.96 -1.17
C TYR A 155 6.35 -6.19 -0.65
N LYS A 156 6.54 -6.27 0.66
CA LYS A 156 7.05 -7.46 1.34
C LYS A 156 6.13 -7.83 2.51
N VAL A 157 5.70 -9.07 2.55
CA VAL A 157 5.05 -9.65 3.72
C VAL A 157 6.09 -10.35 4.59
N TRP A 158 5.93 -10.26 5.90
CA TRP A 158 6.70 -10.94 6.93
C TRP A 158 5.77 -11.79 7.77
N VAL A 159 6.24 -12.96 8.16
CA VAL A 159 5.55 -13.84 9.12
C VAL A 159 6.56 -14.34 10.13
N THR A 160 6.27 -14.19 11.42
CA THR A 160 7.14 -14.63 12.54
C THR A 160 6.33 -15.38 13.58
N PRO A 161 6.88 -16.46 14.20
CA PRO A 161 6.27 -17.06 15.38
C PRO A 161 6.00 -16.00 16.46
N ALA A 162 4.84 -16.02 17.09
CA ALA A 162 4.50 -15.06 18.13
C ALA A 162 5.49 -15.05 19.31
N ALA A 163 6.11 -16.21 19.59
CA ALA A 163 7.15 -16.35 20.62
C ALA A 163 8.48 -15.66 20.25
N ASP A 164 8.73 -15.40 18.99
CA ASP A 164 9.95 -14.76 18.49
C ASP A 164 9.77 -13.28 18.16
N PHE A 165 8.55 -12.76 18.32
CA PHE A 165 8.23 -11.34 18.15
C PHE A 165 8.86 -10.49 19.25
N VAL A 166 9.40 -9.32 18.90
CA VAL A 166 10.06 -8.40 19.84
C VAL A 166 9.23 -7.12 19.97
N GLY A 167 8.72 -6.89 21.17
CA GLY A 167 7.95 -5.70 21.52
C GLY A 167 6.55 -6.01 22.05
N ASP A 168 5.69 -5.00 22.08
CA ASP A 168 4.31 -5.13 22.52
C ASP A 168 3.39 -5.30 21.29
N PRO A 169 2.75 -6.47 21.11
CA PRO A 169 1.87 -6.70 19.97
C PRO A 169 0.58 -5.87 19.98
N ALA A 170 0.25 -5.19 21.07
CA ALA A 170 -0.85 -4.22 21.10
C ALA A 170 -0.54 -2.94 20.30
N ASN A 171 0.73 -2.68 19.99
CA ASN A 171 1.15 -1.57 19.15
C ASN A 171 1.06 -1.91 17.66
N VAL A 172 0.93 -0.87 16.85
CA VAL A 172 1.04 -0.98 15.37
C VAL A 172 2.48 -1.23 14.96
N ASP A 173 3.43 -0.50 15.57
CA ASP A 173 4.86 -0.52 15.28
C ASP A 173 5.66 -0.77 16.56
N ASN A 174 6.80 -1.47 16.43
CA ASN A 174 7.68 -1.81 17.54
C ASN A 174 9.14 -1.57 17.16
N ALA A 175 9.76 -0.62 17.81
CA ALA A 175 11.19 -0.36 17.65
C ALA A 175 11.99 -1.57 18.17
N CYS A 176 12.99 -2.01 17.39
CA CYS A 176 13.87 -3.10 17.76
C CYS A 176 15.28 -2.90 17.17
N GLY A 177 16.24 -3.71 17.62
CA GLY A 177 17.65 -3.56 17.24
C GLY A 177 17.99 -4.03 15.82
N SER A 178 19.27 -4.07 15.51
CA SER A 178 19.79 -4.51 14.21
C SER A 178 19.29 -5.92 13.84
N GLY A 179 18.90 -6.11 12.58
CA GLY A 179 18.35 -7.38 12.08
C GLY A 179 16.90 -7.63 12.49
N CYS A 180 16.23 -6.61 13.05
CA CYS A 180 14.82 -6.65 13.41
C CYS A 180 14.09 -5.49 12.71
N PHE A 181 12.89 -5.75 12.22
CA PHE A 181 12.07 -4.83 11.44
C PHE A 181 10.67 -4.76 12.07
N HIS A 182 10.37 -3.68 12.79
CA HIS A 182 9.07 -3.44 13.43
C HIS A 182 8.63 -4.58 14.37
N GLY A 183 9.60 -5.20 15.10
CA GLY A 183 9.37 -6.34 15.98
C GLY A 183 9.62 -7.72 15.35
N PHE A 184 9.83 -7.80 14.03
CA PHE A 184 10.07 -9.05 13.30
C PHE A 184 11.58 -9.28 13.11
N VAL A 185 12.12 -10.27 13.81
CA VAL A 185 13.54 -10.65 13.71
C VAL A 185 13.78 -11.39 12.40
N SER A 186 14.64 -10.87 11.52
CA SER A 186 14.81 -11.39 10.15
C SER A 186 15.25 -12.85 10.11
N SER A 187 16.11 -13.29 11.03
CA SER A 187 16.57 -14.70 11.10
C SER A 187 15.49 -15.68 11.61
N LYS A 188 14.39 -15.18 12.15
CA LYS A 188 13.28 -15.93 12.72
C LYS A 188 11.96 -15.71 11.99
N SER A 189 11.99 -14.97 10.90
CA SER A 189 10.82 -14.66 10.09
C SER A 189 10.92 -15.30 8.71
N LYS A 190 9.77 -15.58 8.11
CA LYS A 190 9.62 -15.85 6.68
C LYS A 190 9.18 -14.58 5.98
N THR A 191 9.58 -14.43 4.73
CA THR A 191 9.16 -13.29 3.90
C THR A 191 8.82 -13.76 2.50
N ASP A 192 7.86 -13.04 1.89
CA ASP A 192 7.56 -13.13 0.47
C ASP A 192 7.38 -11.72 -0.13
N ASN A 193 7.72 -11.56 -1.40
CA ASN A 193 7.53 -10.30 -2.12
C ASN A 193 6.37 -10.43 -3.09
N PHE A 194 5.50 -9.43 -3.10
CA PHE A 194 4.37 -9.37 -4.02
C PHE A 194 4.27 -8.00 -4.67
N LYS A 195 3.50 -7.92 -5.75
CA LYS A 195 3.25 -6.66 -6.45
C LYS A 195 1.76 -6.38 -6.50
N VAL A 196 1.40 -5.14 -6.21
CA VAL A 196 0.03 -4.64 -6.43
C VAL A 196 0.11 -3.55 -7.49
N MET A 197 -0.85 -3.53 -8.41
CA MET A 197 -0.97 -2.41 -9.34
C MET A 197 -1.00 -1.11 -8.53
N PRO A 198 -0.13 -0.14 -8.83
CA PRO A 198 -0.17 1.13 -8.13
C PRO A 198 -1.60 1.66 -8.20
N THR A 199 -2.19 1.96 -7.06
CA THR A 199 -3.48 2.64 -7.04
C THR A 199 -3.25 3.97 -7.71
N THR A 200 -3.72 4.13 -8.93
CA THR A 200 -3.57 5.37 -9.67
C THR A 200 -4.33 6.43 -8.87
N ALA A 201 -3.59 7.33 -8.22
CA ALA A 201 -4.21 8.40 -7.46
C ALA A 201 -5.15 9.14 -8.38
N THR A 202 -6.43 9.18 -8.03
CA THR A 202 -7.44 9.89 -8.80
C THR A 202 -7.75 11.23 -8.16
N PHE A 203 -8.16 12.16 -8.98
CA PHE A 203 -8.60 13.48 -8.52
C PHE A 203 -9.97 13.84 -9.07
N CYS A 204 -10.56 14.89 -8.50
CA CYS A 204 -11.73 15.52 -9.05
C CYS A 204 -11.35 16.88 -9.66
N LEU A 205 -11.72 17.08 -10.89
CA LEU A 205 -11.70 18.37 -11.55
C LEU A 205 -13.06 19.05 -11.33
N THR A 206 -13.07 20.27 -10.81
CA THR A 206 -14.25 21.13 -10.71
C THR A 206 -14.08 22.31 -11.65
N ILE A 207 -14.99 22.47 -12.59
CA ILE A 207 -15.04 23.61 -13.50
C ILE A 207 -16.20 24.48 -13.05
N VAL A 208 -15.93 25.77 -12.88
CA VAL A 208 -16.93 26.77 -12.49
C VAL A 208 -17.05 27.78 -13.61
N LYS A 209 -18.25 28.01 -14.06
CA LYS A 209 -18.57 29.05 -15.04
C LYS A 209 -19.26 30.21 -14.37
N GLN A 210 -18.76 31.41 -14.63
CA GLN A 210 -19.30 32.67 -14.14
C GLN A 210 -19.52 33.63 -15.31
N LEU A 211 -20.58 34.37 -15.24
CA LEU A 211 -20.88 35.49 -16.14
C LEU A 211 -20.66 36.80 -15.40
N VAL A 212 -19.99 37.73 -16.03
CA VAL A 212 -19.68 39.06 -15.47
C VAL A 212 -20.40 40.12 -16.33
N ASP A 213 -21.27 40.87 -15.75
CA ASP A 213 -21.96 41.96 -16.45
C ASP A 213 -21.11 43.26 -16.48
N ASP A 214 -21.60 44.30 -17.18
CA ASP A 214 -20.91 45.58 -17.31
C ASP A 214 -20.70 46.32 -15.98
N SER A 215 -21.46 45.97 -14.96
CA SER A 215 -21.27 46.49 -13.60
C SER A 215 -20.22 45.73 -12.79
N GLY A 216 -19.73 44.60 -13.30
CA GLY A 216 -18.84 43.68 -12.62
C GLY A 216 -19.56 42.68 -11.70
N ALA A 217 -20.88 42.62 -11.72
CA ALA A 217 -21.62 41.63 -10.95
C ALA A 217 -21.47 40.25 -11.56
N ILE A 218 -21.33 39.25 -10.67
CA ILE A 218 -21.03 37.86 -11.05
C ILE A 218 -22.26 36.99 -10.84
N THR A 219 -22.66 36.27 -11.89
CA THR A 219 -23.74 35.28 -11.85
C THR A 219 -23.25 33.92 -12.35
N PRO A 220 -23.88 32.78 -11.93
CA PRO A 220 -23.53 31.46 -12.43
C PRO A 220 -23.81 31.34 -13.94
N GLY A 221 -22.87 30.77 -14.69
CA GLY A 221 -23.07 30.36 -16.09
C GLY A 221 -23.70 28.96 -16.14
N LEU A 222 -25.03 28.92 -16.17
CA LEU A 222 -25.81 27.67 -16.12
C LEU A 222 -25.86 27.00 -17.48
N LYS A 223 -25.79 25.63 -17.50
CA LYS A 223 -25.84 24.82 -18.74
C LYS A 223 -24.83 25.24 -19.79
N TRP A 224 -23.71 25.80 -19.36
CA TRP A 224 -22.66 26.25 -20.26
C TRP A 224 -21.88 25.08 -20.82
N PRO A 225 -21.65 24.97 -22.14
CA PRO A 225 -20.95 23.88 -22.77
C PRO A 225 -19.43 24.00 -22.49
N MET A 226 -18.86 22.94 -21.98
CA MET A 226 -17.44 22.80 -21.63
C MET A 226 -16.89 21.54 -22.27
N GLN A 227 -15.59 21.49 -22.50
CA GLN A 227 -14.88 20.31 -22.97
C GLN A 227 -13.70 20.02 -22.06
N VAL A 228 -13.48 18.74 -21.78
CA VAL A 228 -12.29 18.24 -21.09
C VAL A 228 -11.64 17.20 -21.97
N MET A 229 -10.43 17.48 -22.42
CA MET A 229 -9.59 16.52 -23.12
C MET A 229 -8.62 15.90 -22.11
N ASP A 230 -8.58 14.58 -22.06
CA ASP A 230 -7.72 13.83 -21.15
C ASP A 230 -6.29 13.64 -21.72
N ASN A 231 -5.45 12.98 -20.94
CA ASN A 231 -4.05 12.68 -21.29
C ASN A 231 -3.88 11.68 -22.45
N GLN A 232 -4.96 11.09 -22.95
CA GLN A 232 -5.01 10.20 -24.11
C GLN A 232 -5.59 10.89 -25.33
N GLY A 233 -5.96 12.18 -25.21
CA GLY A 233 -6.57 12.95 -26.29
C GLY A 233 -8.07 12.71 -26.45
N VAL A 234 -8.71 12.01 -25.52
CA VAL A 234 -10.16 11.79 -25.56
C VAL A 234 -10.86 13.03 -25.02
N THR A 235 -11.78 13.59 -25.82
CA THR A 235 -12.55 14.79 -25.44
C THR A 235 -13.94 14.41 -24.94
N ASN A 236 -14.24 14.83 -23.72
CA ASN A 236 -15.54 14.71 -23.08
C ASN A 236 -16.28 16.05 -23.15
N ASN A 237 -17.49 16.06 -23.71
CA ASN A 237 -18.36 17.22 -23.72
C ASN A 237 -19.21 17.24 -22.44
N LEU A 238 -19.21 18.36 -21.75
CA LEU A 238 -19.83 18.54 -20.45
C LEU A 238 -20.71 19.81 -20.47
N PHE A 239 -21.63 19.90 -19.53
CA PHE A 239 -22.41 21.11 -19.27
C PHE A 239 -22.34 21.45 -17.79
N THR A 240 -22.17 22.73 -17.48
CA THR A 240 -22.35 23.16 -16.09
C THR A 240 -23.78 22.91 -15.65
N ASN A 241 -23.98 22.70 -14.37
CA ASN A 241 -25.31 22.46 -13.81
C ASN A 241 -26.23 23.71 -13.92
N ASP A 242 -27.49 23.54 -13.58
CA ASP A 242 -28.51 24.58 -13.63
C ASP A 242 -28.75 25.26 -12.28
N THR A 243 -27.83 25.16 -11.34
CA THR A 243 -27.95 25.69 -9.98
C THR A 243 -26.87 26.75 -9.67
N ASP A 244 -25.59 26.35 -9.80
CA ASP A 244 -24.44 27.17 -9.40
C ASP A 244 -23.38 27.33 -10.50
N GLY A 245 -23.65 26.87 -11.71
CA GLY A 245 -22.73 26.95 -12.84
C GLY A 245 -21.49 26.07 -12.71
N THR A 246 -21.54 24.97 -11.96
CA THR A 246 -20.43 24.04 -11.80
C THR A 246 -20.63 22.76 -12.58
N VAL A 247 -19.51 22.12 -12.96
CA VAL A 247 -19.46 20.71 -13.36
C VAL A 247 -18.28 20.04 -12.71
N LYS A 248 -18.46 18.83 -12.24
CA LYS A 248 -17.45 18.06 -11.54
C LYS A 248 -17.20 16.72 -12.23
N VAL A 249 -15.94 16.42 -12.53
CA VAL A 249 -15.48 15.16 -13.10
C VAL A 249 -14.49 14.54 -12.13
N CYS A 250 -14.79 13.33 -11.65
CA CYS A 250 -13.94 12.61 -10.70
C CYS A 250 -13.33 11.35 -11.34
N ALA A 251 -12.50 10.67 -10.56
CA ALA A 251 -11.74 9.50 -11.00
C ALA A 251 -10.74 9.75 -12.13
N LEU A 252 -10.33 11.01 -12.31
CA LEU A 252 -9.27 11.38 -13.24
C LEU A 252 -7.91 10.95 -12.67
N VAL A 253 -7.04 10.40 -13.53
CA VAL A 253 -5.70 9.93 -13.15
C VAL A 253 -4.64 11.00 -13.35
N ALA A 254 -3.42 10.81 -12.85
CA ALA A 254 -2.30 11.70 -13.13
C ALA A 254 -2.04 11.81 -14.63
N GLY A 255 -1.85 13.05 -15.11
CA GLY A 255 -1.66 13.31 -16.54
C GLY A 255 -1.93 14.76 -16.92
N THR A 256 -1.76 15.05 -18.20
CA THR A 256 -2.05 16.37 -18.76
C THR A 256 -3.50 16.43 -19.23
N TYR A 257 -4.20 17.45 -18.80
CA TYR A 257 -5.61 17.71 -19.15
C TYR A 257 -5.73 19.08 -19.80
N THR A 258 -6.65 19.21 -20.73
CA THR A 258 -7.03 20.48 -21.32
C THR A 258 -8.51 20.73 -21.11
N VAL A 259 -8.82 21.84 -20.48
CA VAL A 259 -10.21 22.31 -20.31
C VAL A 259 -10.45 23.48 -21.22
N SER A 260 -11.54 23.44 -21.95
CA SER A 260 -11.93 24.53 -22.84
C SER A 260 -13.42 24.82 -22.76
N GLU A 261 -13.78 26.08 -23.01
CA GLU A 261 -15.15 26.46 -23.27
C GLU A 261 -15.51 26.22 -24.73
N VAL A 262 -16.72 25.81 -24.97
CA VAL A 262 -17.30 25.91 -26.31
C VAL A 262 -17.80 27.36 -26.48
N PRO A 263 -17.35 28.06 -27.53
CA PRO A 263 -17.75 29.46 -27.72
C PRO A 263 -19.27 29.60 -27.84
N VAL A 264 -19.82 30.57 -27.08
CA VAL A 264 -21.23 30.98 -27.16
C VAL A 264 -21.27 32.36 -27.81
N PRO A 265 -22.06 32.56 -28.87
CA PRO A 265 -22.15 33.84 -29.57
C PRO A 265 -22.49 35.00 -28.61
N GLY A 266 -21.77 36.11 -28.75
CA GLY A 266 -21.98 37.29 -27.92
C GLY A 266 -21.26 37.26 -26.55
N SER A 267 -20.52 36.23 -26.25
CA SER A 267 -19.74 36.15 -24.99
C SER A 267 -18.27 35.91 -25.26
N GLY A 268 -17.41 36.42 -24.39
CA GLY A 268 -15.96 36.18 -24.43
C GLY A 268 -15.36 36.00 -23.04
N VAL A 269 -14.25 35.26 -22.94
CA VAL A 269 -13.57 35.07 -21.66
C VAL A 269 -12.90 36.36 -21.22
N VAL A 270 -13.30 36.88 -20.06
CA VAL A 270 -12.75 38.10 -19.44
C VAL A 270 -11.89 37.78 -18.21
N GLY A 271 -11.95 36.55 -17.69
CA GLY A 271 -11.17 36.15 -16.54
C GLY A 271 -11.00 34.63 -16.46
N LEU A 272 -9.87 34.19 -15.91
CA LEU A 272 -9.56 32.81 -15.59
C LEU A 272 -8.91 32.72 -14.21
N LYS A 273 -9.37 31.78 -13.38
CA LYS A 273 -8.72 31.46 -12.11
C LYS A 273 -8.47 29.95 -12.04
N VAL A 274 -7.30 29.58 -11.54
CA VAL A 274 -6.93 28.17 -11.34
C VAL A 274 -6.48 27.99 -9.90
N ASN A 275 -7.19 27.18 -9.14
CA ASN A 275 -6.97 26.97 -7.71
C ASN A 275 -6.83 28.29 -6.93
N GLY A 276 -7.67 29.28 -7.28
CA GLY A 276 -7.68 30.61 -6.68
C GLY A 276 -6.67 31.61 -7.27
N VAL A 277 -5.73 31.16 -8.11
CA VAL A 277 -4.76 32.06 -8.77
C VAL A 277 -5.36 32.64 -10.04
N VAL A 278 -5.33 33.97 -10.16
CA VAL A 278 -5.81 34.69 -11.36
C VAL A 278 -4.78 34.56 -12.47
N LEU A 279 -5.24 34.17 -13.65
CA LEU A 279 -4.44 34.01 -14.87
C LEU A 279 -4.97 34.96 -15.97
N PRO A 280 -4.20 35.23 -17.03
CA PRO A 280 -4.71 35.93 -18.19
C PRO A 280 -5.95 35.26 -18.76
N PRO A 281 -6.94 36.02 -19.27
CA PRO A 281 -8.13 35.46 -19.88
C PRO A 281 -7.82 34.58 -21.06
N GLN A 282 -8.33 33.35 -21.06
CA GLN A 282 -8.21 32.38 -22.14
C GLN A 282 -9.35 31.37 -22.09
N SER A 283 -9.83 30.94 -23.25
CA SER A 283 -10.93 29.97 -23.36
C SER A 283 -10.46 28.50 -23.25
N LEU A 284 -9.15 28.31 -23.20
CA LEU A 284 -8.52 26.98 -23.11
C LEU A 284 -7.41 27.03 -22.07
N TYR A 285 -7.37 26.04 -21.17
CA TYR A 285 -6.32 25.90 -20.17
C TYR A 285 -5.83 24.45 -20.07
N SER A 286 -4.52 24.25 -20.26
CA SER A 286 -3.89 22.96 -20.08
C SER A 286 -3.09 22.91 -18.79
N PHE A 287 -3.16 21.80 -18.08
CA PHE A 287 -2.43 21.59 -16.83
C PHE A 287 -1.98 20.14 -16.68
N LEU A 288 -0.88 19.96 -15.99
CA LEU A 288 -0.41 18.65 -15.54
C LEU A 288 -0.88 18.41 -14.10
N TRP A 289 -1.71 17.40 -13.89
CA TRP A 289 -2.05 16.95 -12.54
C TRP A 289 -1.12 15.82 -12.11
N THR A 290 -0.62 15.92 -10.88
CA THR A 290 0.19 14.90 -10.22
C THR A 290 -0.38 14.62 -8.83
N THR A 291 0.11 13.59 -8.15
CA THR A 291 -0.31 13.27 -6.79
C THR A 291 -0.01 14.37 -5.75
N LYS A 292 0.81 15.38 -6.13
CA LYS A 292 1.11 16.57 -5.31
C LYS A 292 0.22 17.77 -5.65
N SER A 293 -0.60 17.67 -6.70
CA SER A 293 -1.52 18.73 -7.10
C SER A 293 -2.73 18.79 -6.17
N PRO A 294 -3.43 19.94 -6.07
CA PRO A 294 -4.66 20.05 -5.30
C PRO A 294 -5.72 19.03 -5.74
N ASN A 295 -6.52 18.56 -4.78
CA ASN A 295 -7.69 17.73 -5.03
C ASN A 295 -8.85 18.20 -4.12
N PRO A 296 -9.94 18.76 -4.65
CA PRO A 296 -10.22 18.94 -6.09
C PRO A 296 -9.32 19.98 -6.75
N PHE A 297 -9.07 19.81 -8.05
CA PHE A 297 -8.47 20.83 -8.90
C PHE A 297 -9.59 21.73 -9.45
N VAL A 298 -9.49 23.04 -9.25
CA VAL A 298 -10.58 23.98 -9.52
C VAL A 298 -10.18 24.97 -10.59
N ILE A 299 -10.99 25.08 -11.64
CA ILE A 299 -10.85 26.08 -12.71
C ILE A 299 -12.12 26.91 -12.79
N VAL A 300 -11.97 28.22 -12.78
CA VAL A 300 -13.07 29.20 -12.91
C VAL A 300 -12.88 29.99 -14.19
N PHE A 301 -13.82 29.88 -15.12
CA PHE A 301 -13.92 30.72 -16.31
C PHE A 301 -14.92 31.83 -16.07
N GLN A 302 -14.52 33.08 -16.37
CA GLN A 302 -15.37 34.24 -16.29
C GLN A 302 -15.58 34.79 -17.69
N ASN A 303 -16.83 34.93 -18.14
CA ASN A 303 -17.17 35.53 -19.42
C ASN A 303 -17.98 36.81 -19.20
N GLY A 304 -17.66 37.79 -19.99
CA GLY A 304 -18.45 39.03 -20.10
C GLY A 304 -19.08 39.13 -21.50
N ASP A 305 -19.94 40.09 -21.65
CA ASP A 305 -20.50 40.44 -22.95
C ASP A 305 -19.41 40.99 -23.86
N VAL A 306 -19.32 40.45 -25.07
CA VAL A 306 -18.45 41.00 -26.11
C VAL A 306 -19.29 42.02 -26.91
N VAL A 307 -19.05 43.28 -26.67
CA VAL A 307 -19.59 44.35 -27.55
C VAL A 307 -18.83 44.24 -28.86
N ILE A 308 -19.49 43.69 -29.90
CA ILE A 308 -18.97 43.77 -31.26
C ILE A 308 -19.18 45.19 -31.73
N PRO A 309 -18.15 46.03 -31.93
CA PRO A 309 -18.34 47.34 -32.51
C PRO A 309 -18.86 47.18 -33.94
N PHE A 310 -19.98 47.78 -34.23
CA PHE A 310 -20.57 47.87 -35.57
C PHE A 310 -19.75 48.82 -36.46
#